data_5f6682fd8cd47f35923319fd73f1d5d1
#
_entry.id   5f6682fd8cd47f35923319fd73f1d5d1
#
_cell.length_a   1.000
_cell.length_b   1.000
_cell.length_c   1.000
_cell.angle_alpha   90.00
_cell.angle_beta   90.00
_cell.angle_gamma   90.00
#
_symmetry.space_group_name_H-M   'P 1'
#
loop_
_entity.id
_entity.type
_entity.pdbx_description
1 polymer ?
#
loop_
_entity_poly.entity_id
_entity_poly.type
_entity_poly.pdbx_seq_one_letter_code
_entity_poly.pdbx_strand_id
1 'polypeptide(L)'
;DTVLPRNMVDNNTKFYVNPTGRFVIGGPYGDSGLTGRKIIVDTYGGAARHGGGSFSGKDCTKVDRSAAYAARYIAKNIVASGIAERCEIQLSYAIGVAQPVSISVDMFYTGKLSEERVIEIIKEIFDLSPDGIIRMLNLRRPIYKQTAAYGHFGRPDLDLPWEQTDRADLLRRYF
;
A
#
# COMPACT_ATOMS: atom_id res chain seq x y z
N ASP A 1 -11.58 24.63 -9.59
CA ASP A 1 -12.49 23.85 -10.50
C ASP A 1 -11.74 22.86 -11.42
N THR A 2 -10.43 22.99 -11.53
CA THR A 2 -9.65 22.14 -12.46
C THR A 2 -9.04 20.91 -11.79
N VAL A 3 -8.83 20.94 -10.48
CA VAL A 3 -8.11 19.89 -9.74
C VAL A 3 -9.05 19.06 -8.86
N LEU A 4 -10.01 19.71 -8.21
CA LEU A 4 -10.95 19.03 -7.33
C LEU A 4 -12.25 18.68 -8.06
N PRO A 5 -12.72 17.42 -7.96
CA PRO A 5 -14.05 17.06 -8.45
C PRO A 5 -15.14 17.91 -7.77
N ARG A 6 -16.13 18.37 -8.56
CA ARG A 6 -17.19 19.25 -8.05
C ARG A 6 -18.01 18.64 -6.92
N ASN A 7 -18.17 17.31 -6.90
CA ASN A 7 -18.89 16.59 -5.84
C ASN A 7 -18.11 16.49 -4.52
N MET A 8 -16.84 16.91 -4.49
CA MET A 8 -16.01 16.96 -3.27
C MET A 8 -15.91 18.38 -2.68
N VAL A 9 -16.58 19.37 -3.28
CA VAL A 9 -16.52 20.76 -2.87
C VAL A 9 -17.94 21.27 -2.59
N ASP A 10 -18.17 21.86 -1.43
CA ASP A 10 -19.43 22.44 -0.99
C ASP A 10 -19.23 23.84 -0.38
N ASN A 11 -20.32 24.44 0.12
CA ASN A 11 -20.29 25.77 0.75
C ASN A 11 -19.51 25.82 2.07
N ASN A 12 -19.20 24.65 2.68
CA ASN A 12 -18.44 24.54 3.92
C ASN A 12 -16.95 24.28 3.66
N THR A 13 -16.58 24.02 2.41
CA THR A 13 -15.19 23.74 2.02
C THR A 13 -14.33 24.98 2.23
N LYS A 14 -13.31 24.85 3.06
CA LYS A 14 -12.37 25.95 3.36
C LYS A 14 -11.16 25.87 2.45
N PHE A 15 -10.82 26.97 1.82
CA PHE A 15 -9.65 27.12 0.97
C PHE A 15 -8.59 27.96 1.68
N TYR A 16 -7.40 27.40 1.84
CA TYR A 16 -6.25 28.10 2.41
C TYR A 16 -5.18 28.26 1.32
N VAL A 17 -4.91 29.50 0.92
CA VAL A 17 -3.89 29.82 -0.08
C VAL A 17 -2.80 30.64 0.61
N ASN A 18 -1.60 30.07 0.72
CA ASN A 18 -0.45 30.66 1.41
C ASN A 18 -0.82 31.26 2.79
N PRO A 19 -1.45 30.50 3.71
CA PRO A 19 -1.98 31.04 4.98
C PRO A 19 -0.89 31.61 5.89
N THR A 20 0.38 31.26 5.67
CA THR A 20 1.53 31.82 6.39
C THR A 20 2.07 33.09 5.76
N GLY A 21 1.46 33.60 4.68
CA GLY A 21 1.85 34.80 3.99
C GLY A 21 2.54 34.58 2.65
N ARG A 22 3.34 35.56 2.23
CA ARG A 22 3.98 35.54 0.91
C ARG A 22 5.02 34.45 0.79
N PHE A 23 4.87 33.55 -0.20
CA PHE A 23 5.83 32.54 -0.57
C PHE A 23 6.75 33.08 -1.70
N VAL A 24 8.04 33.27 -1.41
CA VAL A 24 8.98 33.91 -2.33
C VAL A 24 10.05 32.95 -2.82
N ILE A 25 10.62 32.13 -1.91
CA ILE A 25 11.69 31.21 -2.23
C ILE A 25 11.08 29.82 -2.34
N GLY A 26 11.14 29.21 -3.52
CA GLY A 26 10.67 27.85 -3.80
C GLY A 26 11.77 26.92 -4.21
N GLY A 27 11.37 25.68 -4.54
CA GLY A 27 12.31 24.64 -5.00
C GLY A 27 13.28 24.18 -3.91
N PRO A 28 14.37 23.46 -4.31
CA PRO A 28 15.30 22.83 -3.35
C PRO A 28 16.01 23.82 -2.42
N TYR A 29 16.11 25.09 -2.80
CA TYR A 29 16.72 26.11 -1.95
C TYR A 29 15.82 26.49 -0.78
N GLY A 30 14.51 26.52 -0.98
CA GLY A 30 13.52 26.81 0.07
C GLY A 30 13.25 25.60 0.95
N ASP A 31 13.04 24.44 0.33
CA ASP A 31 12.76 23.17 1.01
C ASP A 31 13.17 21.98 0.12
N SER A 32 14.20 21.29 0.51
CA SER A 32 14.69 20.11 -0.21
C SER A 32 13.88 18.88 0.14
N GLY A 33 13.26 18.24 -0.87
CA GLY A 33 12.63 16.95 -0.73
C GLY A 33 13.61 15.79 -0.86
N LEU A 34 13.35 14.71 -0.16
CA LEU A 34 14.08 13.44 -0.29
C LEU A 34 13.09 12.29 -0.53
N THR A 35 13.42 11.38 -1.45
CA THR A 35 12.69 10.13 -1.64
C THR A 35 12.71 9.30 -0.36
N GLY A 36 11.56 8.73 0.04
CA GLY A 36 11.43 7.97 1.28
C GLY A 36 11.20 8.80 2.55
N ARG A 37 11.05 10.13 2.42
CA ARG A 37 10.73 11.04 3.54
C ARG A 37 9.27 11.52 3.52
N LYS A 38 8.49 11.08 2.54
CA LYS A 38 7.06 11.38 2.39
C LYS A 38 6.28 10.06 2.32
N ILE A 39 6.38 9.25 3.38
CA ILE A 39 5.86 7.87 3.44
C ILE A 39 4.35 7.77 3.20
N ILE A 40 3.60 8.78 3.57
CA ILE A 40 2.14 8.82 3.34
C ILE A 40 1.83 9.16 1.88
N VAL A 41 2.62 10.01 1.23
CA VAL A 41 2.54 10.28 -0.22
C VAL A 41 2.94 9.04 -1.02
N ASP A 42 3.95 8.30 -0.55
CA ASP A 42 4.43 7.06 -1.19
C ASP A 42 3.37 5.94 -1.17
N THR A 43 2.36 6.03 -0.31
CA THR A 43 1.37 4.98 -0.06
C THR A 43 -0.06 5.41 -0.38
N TYR A 44 -0.86 5.79 0.62
CA TYR A 44 -2.31 5.97 0.49
C TYR A 44 -2.79 7.41 0.76
N GLY A 45 -1.89 8.37 0.94
CA GLY A 45 -2.27 9.77 1.14
C GLY A 45 -3.08 10.02 2.42
N GLY A 46 -3.01 9.13 3.41
CA GLY A 46 -3.79 9.21 4.64
C GLY A 46 -5.14 8.48 4.62
N ALA A 47 -5.52 7.86 3.50
CA ALA A 47 -6.77 7.09 3.40
C ALA A 47 -6.71 5.74 4.13
N ALA A 48 -5.53 5.20 4.40
CA ALA A 48 -5.29 3.95 5.12
C ALA A 48 -4.24 4.15 6.22
N ARG A 49 -4.20 3.19 7.16
CA ARG A 49 -3.18 3.16 8.22
C ARG A 49 -1.81 2.89 7.62
N HIS A 50 -0.76 3.33 8.31
CA HIS A 50 0.62 3.16 7.89
C HIS A 50 1.48 2.69 9.07
N GLY A 51 2.35 1.71 8.84
CA GLY A 51 3.23 1.17 9.88
C GLY A 51 4.48 2.01 10.18
N GLY A 52 4.74 3.07 9.41
CA GLY A 52 5.86 3.99 9.60
C GLY A 52 7.10 3.69 8.76
N GLY A 53 7.16 2.53 8.08
CA GLY A 53 8.30 2.14 7.25
C GLY A 53 8.40 2.92 5.93
N SER A 54 9.58 3.46 5.61
CA SER A 54 9.86 4.02 4.29
C SER A 54 10.29 2.94 3.30
N PHE A 55 10.09 3.18 2.00
CA PHE A 55 10.39 2.21 0.94
C PHE A 55 11.69 2.50 0.21
N SER A 56 11.77 3.62 -0.47
CA SER A 56 12.94 4.01 -1.26
C SER A 56 14.22 4.06 -0.41
N GLY A 57 15.32 3.56 -0.97
CA GLY A 57 16.58 3.40 -0.26
C GLY A 57 16.75 2.05 0.45
N LYS A 58 15.69 1.23 0.55
CA LYS A 58 15.74 -0.14 1.07
C LYS A 58 15.69 -1.14 -0.07
N ASP A 59 16.46 -2.21 0.00
CA ASP A 59 16.32 -3.36 -0.89
C ASP A 59 15.13 -4.24 -0.48
N CYS A 60 14.79 -5.22 -1.30
CA CYS A 60 13.61 -6.08 -1.11
C CYS A 60 13.72 -7.04 0.09
N THR A 61 14.86 -7.14 0.77
CA THR A 61 15.01 -7.95 1.99
C THR A 61 14.43 -7.24 3.23
N LYS A 62 14.20 -5.93 3.16
CA LYS A 62 13.62 -5.14 4.25
C LYS A 62 12.10 -5.23 4.20
N VAL A 63 11.52 -5.82 5.25
CA VAL A 63 10.06 -6.05 5.35
C VAL A 63 9.25 -4.76 5.38
N ASP A 64 9.80 -3.66 5.85
CA ASP A 64 9.16 -2.33 5.74
C ASP A 64 8.72 -2.03 4.30
N ARG A 65 9.48 -2.49 3.32
CA ARG A 65 9.16 -2.36 1.91
C ARG A 65 8.43 -3.58 1.38
N SER A 66 9.02 -4.76 1.46
CA SER A 66 8.50 -5.98 0.85
C SER A 66 7.17 -6.43 1.44
N ALA A 67 6.99 -6.35 2.76
CA ALA A 67 5.74 -6.73 3.39
C ALA A 67 4.61 -5.72 3.13
N ALA A 68 4.92 -4.42 3.00
CA ALA A 68 3.92 -3.44 2.58
C ALA A 68 3.43 -3.71 1.14
N TYR A 69 4.32 -4.13 0.24
CA TYR A 69 3.94 -4.54 -1.11
C TYR A 69 3.11 -5.83 -1.10
N ALA A 70 3.47 -6.81 -0.25
CA ALA A 70 2.68 -8.03 -0.09
C ALA A 70 1.30 -7.74 0.49
N ALA A 71 1.18 -6.90 1.51
CA ALA A 71 -0.09 -6.48 2.07
C ALA A 71 -0.98 -5.81 1.01
N ARG A 72 -0.40 -4.92 0.17
CA ARG A 72 -1.09 -4.32 -0.97
C ARG A 72 -1.60 -5.36 -1.96
N TYR A 73 -0.74 -6.29 -2.35
CA TYR A 73 -1.08 -7.37 -3.27
C TYR A 73 -2.22 -8.24 -2.75
N ILE A 74 -2.16 -8.66 -1.48
CA ILE A 74 -3.18 -9.49 -0.84
C ILE A 74 -4.52 -8.72 -0.78
N ALA A 75 -4.52 -7.48 -0.27
CA ALA A 75 -5.72 -6.67 -0.15
C ALA A 75 -6.40 -6.47 -1.52
N LYS A 76 -5.62 -6.19 -2.58
CA LYS A 76 -6.16 -6.08 -3.94
C LYS A 76 -6.81 -7.37 -4.43
N ASN A 77 -6.17 -8.51 -4.20
CA ASN A 77 -6.71 -9.81 -4.61
C ASN A 77 -7.98 -10.17 -3.83
N ILE A 78 -8.06 -9.86 -2.52
CA ILE A 78 -9.28 -10.05 -1.72
C ILE A 78 -10.43 -9.23 -2.29
N VAL A 79 -10.21 -7.95 -2.59
CA VAL A 79 -11.25 -7.09 -3.18
C VAL A 79 -11.62 -7.56 -4.59
N ALA A 80 -10.64 -7.87 -5.44
CA ALA A 80 -10.87 -8.36 -6.80
C ALA A 80 -11.59 -9.72 -6.84
N SER A 81 -11.42 -10.58 -5.83
CA SER A 81 -12.15 -11.83 -5.70
C SER A 81 -13.63 -11.61 -5.35
N GLY A 82 -13.99 -10.49 -4.73
CA GLY A 82 -15.32 -10.19 -4.23
C GLY A 82 -15.57 -10.70 -2.82
N ILE A 83 -14.56 -11.13 -2.07
CA ILE A 83 -14.64 -11.47 -0.64
C ILE A 83 -15.06 -10.26 0.18
N ALA A 84 -14.54 -9.08 -0.16
CA ALA A 84 -14.91 -7.82 0.47
C ALA A 84 -14.90 -6.68 -0.57
N GLU A 85 -15.63 -5.59 -0.29
CA GLU A 85 -15.58 -4.37 -1.10
C GLU A 85 -14.39 -3.48 -0.72
N ARG A 86 -13.92 -3.63 0.53
CA ARG A 86 -12.81 -2.88 1.10
C ARG A 86 -11.99 -3.78 2.01
N CYS A 87 -10.66 -3.68 1.95
CA CYS A 87 -9.77 -4.52 2.75
C CYS A 87 -8.51 -3.78 3.14
N GLU A 88 -8.14 -3.87 4.41
CA GLU A 88 -6.85 -3.43 4.94
C GLU A 88 -6.15 -4.63 5.58
N ILE A 89 -4.86 -4.80 5.29
CA ILE A 89 -4.02 -5.89 5.80
C ILE A 89 -2.87 -5.30 6.60
N GLN A 90 -2.65 -5.81 7.80
CA GLN A 90 -1.48 -5.53 8.60
C GLN A 90 -0.64 -6.79 8.78
N LEU A 91 0.65 -6.69 8.49
CA LEU A 91 1.65 -7.73 8.72
C LEU A 91 2.69 -7.22 9.72
N SER A 92 2.96 -7.98 10.77
CA SER A 92 3.95 -7.64 11.78
C SER A 92 5.07 -8.69 11.81
N TYR A 93 6.32 -8.24 11.87
CA TYR A 93 7.49 -9.12 11.89
C TYR A 93 8.36 -8.85 13.11
N ALA A 94 9.03 -9.88 13.59
CA ALA A 94 10.10 -9.79 14.57
C ALA A 94 11.44 -10.17 13.92
N ILE A 95 12.50 -9.43 14.23
CA ILE A 95 13.84 -9.73 13.70
C ILE A 95 14.25 -11.13 14.14
N GLY A 96 14.74 -11.93 13.18
CA GLY A 96 15.14 -13.32 13.40
C GLY A 96 14.02 -14.34 13.31
N VAL A 97 12.76 -13.91 13.08
CA VAL A 97 11.61 -14.79 12.87
C VAL A 97 11.13 -14.65 11.43
N ALA A 98 11.18 -15.73 10.67
CA ALA A 98 10.88 -15.69 9.23
C ALA A 98 9.39 -15.46 8.92
N GLN A 99 8.49 -16.03 9.71
CA GLN A 99 7.06 -15.84 9.53
C GLN A 99 6.56 -14.58 10.24
N PRO A 100 5.52 -13.90 9.73
CA PRO A 100 4.93 -12.78 10.45
C PRO A 100 4.42 -13.25 11.83
N VAL A 101 4.71 -12.47 12.86
CA VAL A 101 4.23 -12.76 14.24
C VAL A 101 2.76 -12.41 14.41
N SER A 102 2.20 -11.57 13.54
CA SER A 102 0.79 -11.22 13.50
C SER A 102 0.34 -10.87 12.10
N ILE A 103 -0.88 -11.30 11.77
CA ILE A 103 -1.62 -10.90 10.58
C ILE A 103 -2.96 -10.37 11.06
N SER A 104 -3.34 -9.16 10.66
CA SER A 104 -4.65 -8.57 10.92
C SER A 104 -5.30 -8.18 9.60
N VAL A 105 -6.60 -8.41 9.52
CA VAL A 105 -7.45 -8.07 8.38
C VAL A 105 -8.59 -7.21 8.88
N ASP A 106 -8.89 -6.11 8.21
CA ASP A 106 -10.08 -5.29 8.44
C ASP A 106 -10.80 -5.15 7.09
N MET A 107 -11.99 -5.67 7.00
CA MET A 107 -12.84 -5.59 5.80
C MET A 107 -13.94 -4.53 5.92
N PHE A 108 -13.88 -3.69 6.94
CA PHE A 108 -14.79 -2.56 7.13
C PHE A 108 -16.27 -2.96 7.06
N TYR A 109 -16.61 -4.10 7.64
CA TYR A 109 -17.96 -4.69 7.62
C TYR A 109 -18.50 -5.04 6.20
N THR A 110 -17.63 -5.12 5.19
CA THR A 110 -18.01 -5.48 3.82
C THR A 110 -17.66 -6.93 3.45
N GLY A 111 -17.05 -7.67 4.38
CA GLY A 111 -16.62 -9.04 4.17
C GLY A 111 -17.77 -10.04 4.08
N LYS A 112 -17.68 -10.97 3.13
CA LYS A 112 -18.57 -12.14 3.01
C LYS A 112 -18.14 -13.32 3.87
N LEU A 113 -16.89 -13.30 4.35
CA LEU A 113 -16.31 -14.24 5.28
C LEU A 113 -15.91 -13.52 6.56
N SER A 114 -15.69 -14.26 7.64
CA SER A 114 -15.10 -13.66 8.85
C SER A 114 -13.62 -13.31 8.62
N GLU A 115 -13.11 -12.34 9.38
CA GLU A 115 -11.72 -11.91 9.29
C GLU A 115 -10.76 -13.06 9.64
N GLU A 116 -11.12 -13.89 10.64
CA GLU A 116 -10.36 -15.08 11.03
C GLU A 116 -10.25 -16.06 9.85
N ARG A 117 -11.37 -16.29 9.14
CA ARG A 117 -11.36 -17.18 7.96
C ARG A 117 -10.48 -16.63 6.84
N VAL A 118 -10.52 -15.34 6.61
CA VAL A 118 -9.65 -14.69 5.60
C VAL A 118 -8.19 -14.79 6.00
N ILE A 119 -7.84 -14.65 7.29
CA ILE A 119 -6.47 -14.85 7.78
C ILE A 119 -5.97 -16.28 7.54
N GLU A 120 -6.81 -17.29 7.75
CA GLU A 120 -6.46 -18.69 7.42
C GLU A 120 -6.17 -18.87 5.93
N ILE A 121 -7.04 -18.34 5.06
CA ILE A 121 -6.86 -18.39 3.60
C ILE A 121 -5.57 -17.68 3.18
N ILE A 122 -5.27 -16.53 3.76
CA ILE A 122 -4.03 -15.80 3.51
C ILE A 122 -2.82 -16.67 3.83
N LYS A 123 -2.80 -17.34 5.00
CA LYS A 123 -1.71 -18.21 5.41
C LYS A 123 -1.54 -19.46 4.52
N GLU A 124 -2.63 -19.94 3.94
CA GLU A 124 -2.64 -21.09 3.04
C GLU A 124 -2.08 -20.73 1.65
N ILE A 125 -2.46 -19.58 1.12
CA ILE A 125 -2.18 -19.19 -0.28
C ILE A 125 -0.87 -18.42 -0.44
N PHE A 126 -0.49 -17.60 0.56
CA PHE A 126 0.62 -16.66 0.43
C PHE A 126 1.77 -17.02 1.39
N ASP A 127 2.95 -17.26 0.82
CA ASP A 127 4.18 -17.37 1.62
C ASP A 127 4.63 -15.98 2.06
N LEU A 128 4.37 -15.66 3.31
CA LEU A 128 4.66 -14.36 3.92
C LEU A 128 6.04 -14.31 4.60
N SER A 129 6.88 -15.32 4.44
CA SER A 129 8.29 -15.18 4.78
C SER A 129 8.95 -14.10 3.89
N PRO A 130 9.99 -13.39 4.35
CA PRO A 130 10.66 -12.38 3.53
C PRO A 130 11.12 -12.92 2.17
N ASP A 131 11.68 -14.12 2.11
CA ASP A 131 12.09 -14.76 0.86
C ASP A 131 10.88 -15.20 0.01
N GLY A 132 9.81 -15.68 0.65
CA GLY A 132 8.55 -16.01 -0.01
C GLY A 132 7.93 -14.79 -0.72
N ILE A 133 7.90 -13.65 -0.06
CA ILE A 133 7.42 -12.39 -0.63
C ILE A 133 8.28 -11.96 -1.83
N ILE A 134 9.62 -12.04 -1.69
CA ILE A 134 10.56 -11.69 -2.76
C ILE A 134 10.32 -12.55 -4.00
N ARG A 135 10.12 -13.86 -3.82
CA ARG A 135 9.82 -14.78 -4.92
C ARG A 135 8.45 -14.54 -5.51
N MET A 136 7.42 -14.45 -4.68
CA MET A 136 6.02 -14.27 -5.08
C MET A 136 5.83 -13.02 -5.94
N LEU A 137 6.43 -11.92 -5.53
CA LEU A 137 6.31 -10.63 -6.22
C LEU A 137 7.50 -10.35 -7.17
N ASN A 138 8.43 -11.31 -7.33
CA ASN A 138 9.62 -11.16 -8.17
C ASN A 138 10.35 -9.81 -7.93
N LEU A 139 10.64 -9.51 -6.67
CA LEU A 139 11.13 -8.20 -6.22
C LEU A 139 12.61 -7.94 -6.52
N ARG A 140 13.34 -8.88 -7.12
CA ARG A 140 14.74 -8.67 -7.52
C ARG A 140 14.90 -7.99 -8.88
N ARG A 141 13.79 -7.74 -9.58
CA ARG A 141 13.78 -7.00 -10.84
C ARG A 141 14.10 -5.51 -10.61
N PRO A 142 14.64 -4.79 -11.61
CA PRO A 142 14.96 -3.35 -11.50
C PRO A 142 13.69 -2.49 -11.71
N ILE A 143 12.68 -2.64 -10.85
CA ILE A 143 11.37 -1.98 -10.96
C ILE A 143 11.23 -0.73 -10.08
N TYR A 144 12.22 -0.42 -9.25
CA TYR A 144 12.09 0.55 -8.17
C TYR A 144 12.27 2.01 -8.59
N LYS A 145 13.08 2.30 -9.62
CA LYS A 145 13.35 3.66 -10.06
C LYS A 145 12.06 4.42 -10.41
N GLN A 146 11.14 3.77 -11.08
CA GLN A 146 9.87 4.35 -11.50
C GLN A 146 8.90 4.65 -10.35
N THR A 147 9.08 4.02 -9.17
CA THR A 147 8.26 4.27 -7.98
C THR A 147 8.78 5.41 -7.11
N ALA A 148 9.93 6.00 -7.44
CA ALA A 148 10.54 7.07 -6.65
C ALA A 148 9.78 8.40 -6.74
N ALA A 149 8.85 8.53 -7.70
CA ALA A 149 7.98 9.68 -7.87
C ALA A 149 6.52 9.23 -8.02
N TYR A 150 5.58 10.05 -7.53
CA TYR A 150 4.13 9.84 -7.61
C TYR A 150 3.58 8.62 -6.85
N GLY A 151 4.34 8.12 -5.87
CA GLY A 151 3.92 7.03 -5.00
C GLY A 151 4.17 5.63 -5.56
N HIS A 152 4.00 4.64 -4.69
CA HIS A 152 4.26 3.23 -4.98
C HIS A 152 2.99 2.43 -5.26
N PHE A 153 1.81 2.93 -4.86
CA PHE A 153 0.52 2.25 -4.98
C PHE A 153 -0.44 2.98 -5.90
N GLY A 154 -1.40 2.21 -6.46
CA GLY A 154 -2.41 2.79 -7.34
C GLY A 154 -1.84 3.31 -8.66
N ARG A 155 -0.78 2.69 -9.18
CA ARG A 155 -0.05 3.09 -10.39
C ARG A 155 -0.39 2.16 -11.56
N PRO A 156 -1.55 2.34 -12.22
CA PRO A 156 -1.93 1.52 -13.39
C PRO A 156 -1.06 1.78 -14.63
N ASP A 157 -0.32 2.88 -14.62
CA ASP A 157 0.67 3.25 -15.63
C ASP A 157 1.95 2.41 -15.58
N LEU A 158 2.15 1.62 -14.51
CA LEU A 158 3.36 0.83 -14.27
C LEU A 158 3.02 -0.67 -14.14
N ASP A 159 3.91 -1.53 -14.65
CA ASP A 159 3.84 -2.97 -14.41
C ASP A 159 4.44 -3.34 -13.05
N LEU A 160 3.66 -3.12 -12.00
CA LEU A 160 4.07 -3.41 -10.61
C LEU A 160 3.42 -4.70 -10.12
N PRO A 161 4.19 -5.69 -9.63
CA PRO A 161 3.64 -6.99 -9.23
C PRO A 161 2.64 -6.89 -8.08
N TRP A 162 2.77 -5.94 -7.17
CA TRP A 162 1.83 -5.73 -6.07
C TRP A 162 0.50 -5.08 -6.48
N GLU A 163 0.38 -4.65 -7.74
CA GLU A 163 -0.89 -4.17 -8.30
C GLU A 163 -1.64 -5.25 -9.08
N GLN A 164 -1.08 -6.45 -9.26
CA GLN A 164 -1.71 -7.56 -9.96
C GLN A 164 -2.82 -8.21 -9.13
N THR A 165 -3.81 -8.80 -9.80
CA THR A 165 -4.97 -9.48 -9.19
C THR A 165 -5.09 -10.94 -9.63
N ASP A 166 -3.96 -11.56 -9.96
CA ASP A 166 -3.84 -12.91 -10.52
C ASP A 166 -4.24 -14.03 -9.54
N ARG A 167 -4.40 -13.74 -8.27
CA ARG A 167 -4.91 -14.67 -7.24
C ARG A 167 -6.40 -14.56 -6.98
N ALA A 168 -7.09 -13.61 -7.60
CA ALA A 168 -8.52 -13.39 -7.35
C ALA A 168 -9.38 -14.62 -7.66
N ASP A 169 -9.12 -15.33 -8.78
CA ASP A 169 -9.87 -16.54 -9.14
C ASP A 169 -9.61 -17.71 -8.19
N LEU A 170 -8.39 -17.82 -7.66
CA LEU A 170 -8.07 -18.82 -6.63
C LEU A 170 -8.84 -18.52 -5.34
N LEU A 171 -8.87 -17.26 -4.92
CA LEU A 171 -9.59 -16.81 -3.73
C LEU A 171 -11.11 -17.01 -3.84
N ARG A 172 -11.70 -16.89 -5.03
CA ARG A 172 -13.14 -17.16 -5.26
C ARG A 172 -13.58 -18.57 -4.92
N ARG A 173 -12.67 -19.52 -4.83
CA ARG A 173 -13.00 -20.92 -4.50
C ARG A 173 -13.32 -21.13 -3.01
N TYR A 174 -13.10 -20.12 -2.18
CA TYR A 174 -13.28 -20.21 -0.72
C TYR A 174 -14.62 -19.66 -0.21
N PHE A 175 -15.44 -19.12 -1.09
CA PHE A 175 -16.76 -18.56 -0.72
C PHE A 175 -17.79 -18.68 -1.83
#